data_609110cf5c07b88bc4877ccd3c472d61
#
_entry.id   609110cf5c07b88bc4877ccd3c472d61
#
_cell.length_a   1.000
_cell.length_b   1.000
_cell.length_c   1.000
_cell.angle_alpha   90.00
_cell.angle_beta   90.00
_cell.angle_gamma   90.00
#
_symmetry.space_group_name_H-M   'P 1'
#
loop_
_entity.id
_entity.type
_entity.pdbx_description
1 polymer ?
#
loop_
_entity_poly.entity_id
_entity_poly.type
_entity_poly.pdbx_seq_one_letter_code
_entity_poly.pdbx_strand_id
1 'polypeptide(L)'
;MMRLQIVPILFLLSALVSGRVLDTRETERRMHPLFSAGSGAGSRLKRAMPMIVFDPLKAEEQYAEYWQGLAHQTLDQQLESKLRLNTQLAKNVMLFLGDGMSIPTLTAGRVYLGGEEKQFSFEQFPYVGLSKTYCANMQVADSACTATAYLGGVKANYGTVGVSAAVQVKDCLAQAQPAHHVASIAAWAQQQGMATGLITTTSVTHASPAGIYAHTANRNWENDAEVIADNGDPSLCPDIAAQLVNSPIGQKLNVILGGGRQNFLPKTVRDVSGAPGRRLDGRNLIEEWQRQHTNSAHYVQTRRELLGLSNHTSRVLGLFAPYHMPYHLDADAEEHPTLEEMVQVAMDILERQSAGRGYFLFVEGGRIDHGHHDTLALRAIDETAEFDKSVR
;
A
#
# COMPACT_ATOMS: atom_id res chain seq x y z
N MET A 1 -55.50 -21.06 -28.89
CA MET A 1 -55.08 -21.75 -27.65
C MET A 1 -53.62 -22.13 -27.78
N MET A 2 -52.74 -21.25 -27.32
CA MET A 2 -51.30 -21.51 -27.23
C MET A 2 -50.95 -21.83 -25.78
N ARG A 3 -50.55 -23.05 -25.51
CA ARG A 3 -50.04 -23.46 -24.20
C ARG A 3 -48.59 -22.98 -24.04
N LEU A 4 -48.36 -22.02 -23.14
CA LEU A 4 -47.04 -21.64 -22.67
C LEU A 4 -46.52 -22.79 -21.79
N GLN A 5 -45.41 -23.40 -22.20
CA GLN A 5 -44.64 -24.30 -21.32
C GLN A 5 -43.73 -23.46 -20.46
N ILE A 6 -43.99 -23.43 -19.16
CA ILE A 6 -43.09 -22.90 -18.15
C ILE A 6 -42.05 -23.99 -17.85
N VAL A 7 -40.83 -23.81 -18.32
CA VAL A 7 -39.68 -24.65 -17.94
C VAL A 7 -39.18 -24.11 -16.58
N PRO A 8 -39.04 -24.91 -15.55
CA PRO A 8 -38.64 -24.44 -14.24
C PRO A 8 -37.12 -24.10 -14.23
N ILE A 9 -36.81 -22.82 -14.07
CA ILE A 9 -35.47 -22.31 -13.72
C ILE A 9 -35.23 -22.58 -12.22
N LEU A 10 -35.12 -23.83 -11.84
CA LEU A 10 -34.92 -24.22 -10.44
C LEU A 10 -33.69 -25.11 -10.22
N PHE A 11 -32.73 -25.16 -11.14
CA PHE A 11 -31.53 -25.99 -10.98
C PHE A 11 -30.21 -25.25 -11.04
N LEU A 12 -30.19 -23.92 -10.90
CA LEU A 12 -28.94 -23.13 -10.93
C LEU A 12 -28.59 -22.39 -9.62
N LEU A 13 -29.33 -22.67 -8.54
CA LEU A 13 -29.06 -22.00 -7.22
C LEU A 13 -28.49 -22.94 -6.15
N SER A 14 -28.20 -24.20 -6.44
CA SER A 14 -27.64 -25.14 -5.44
C SER A 14 -26.14 -25.40 -5.56
N ALA A 15 -25.42 -24.69 -6.42
CA ALA A 15 -23.97 -24.88 -6.61
C ALA A 15 -23.10 -23.76 -5.99
N LEU A 16 -23.65 -22.84 -5.21
CA LEU A 16 -22.91 -21.67 -4.69
C LEU A 16 -22.83 -21.57 -3.15
N VAL A 17 -23.09 -22.65 -2.42
CA VAL A 17 -22.88 -22.68 -0.96
C VAL A 17 -22.06 -23.91 -0.59
N SER A 18 -20.89 -24.06 -1.16
CA SER A 18 -19.76 -24.69 -0.47
C SER A 18 -18.78 -23.58 -0.16
N GLY A 19 -18.87 -23.04 1.07
CA GLY A 19 -17.90 -22.08 1.59
C GLY A 19 -16.50 -22.71 1.66
N ARG A 20 -15.79 -22.77 0.54
CA ARG A 20 -14.35 -22.88 0.58
C ARG A 20 -13.83 -21.56 1.07
N VAL A 21 -13.28 -21.54 2.28
CA VAL A 21 -12.31 -20.53 2.67
C VAL A 21 -11.21 -20.61 1.61
N LEU A 22 -11.26 -19.69 0.64
CA LEU A 22 -10.22 -19.61 -0.38
C LEU A 22 -8.92 -19.27 0.36
N ASP A 23 -7.89 -20.11 0.16
CA ASP A 23 -6.54 -19.82 0.60
C ASP A 23 -6.17 -18.42 0.05
N THR A 24 -5.58 -17.56 0.88
CA THR A 24 -5.07 -16.23 0.50
C THR A 24 -4.30 -16.27 -0.80
N ARG A 25 -3.60 -17.37 -1.07
CA ARG A 25 -2.86 -17.63 -2.30
C ARG A 25 -3.76 -17.86 -3.52
N GLU A 26 -4.96 -18.40 -3.36
CA GLU A 26 -5.88 -18.62 -4.49
C GLU A 26 -6.57 -17.30 -4.90
N THR A 27 -6.89 -16.44 -3.95
CA THR A 27 -7.43 -15.11 -4.22
C THR A 27 -6.38 -14.22 -4.90
N GLU A 28 -5.14 -14.22 -4.41
CA GLU A 28 -3.99 -13.56 -5.03
C GLU A 28 -3.74 -14.06 -6.46
N ARG A 29 -3.82 -15.38 -6.69
CA ARG A 29 -3.69 -15.97 -8.04
C ARG A 29 -4.79 -15.56 -8.99
N ARG A 30 -6.00 -15.27 -8.49
CA ARG A 30 -7.09 -14.74 -9.33
C ARG A 30 -6.88 -13.28 -9.70
N MET A 31 -6.32 -12.49 -8.79
CA MET A 31 -5.95 -11.10 -9.04
C MET A 31 -4.64 -11.00 -9.81
N HIS A 32 -3.70 -11.94 -9.57
CA HIS A 32 -2.37 -11.99 -10.17
C HIS A 32 -2.03 -13.42 -10.64
N PRO A 33 -2.58 -13.90 -11.77
CA PRO A 33 -2.58 -15.34 -12.15
C PRO A 33 -1.22 -15.99 -12.37
N LEU A 34 -0.11 -15.30 -12.16
CA LEU A 34 1.25 -15.77 -12.47
C LEU A 34 2.06 -16.28 -11.26
N PHE A 35 1.45 -16.36 -10.06
CA PHE A 35 2.16 -16.81 -8.87
C PHE A 35 2.07 -18.31 -8.64
N SER A 36 3.19 -19.06 -8.82
CA SER A 36 3.32 -20.45 -8.38
C SER A 36 3.69 -20.52 -6.89
N ALA A 37 2.96 -21.35 -6.13
CA ALA A 37 3.17 -21.51 -4.70
C ALA A 37 4.48 -22.25 -4.39
N GLY A 38 5.33 -21.63 -3.57
CA GLY A 38 6.35 -22.33 -2.80
C GLY A 38 5.77 -22.78 -1.46
N SER A 39 5.86 -24.07 -1.15
CA SER A 39 5.46 -24.67 0.12
C SER A 39 6.47 -24.34 1.22
N GLY A 40 6.05 -23.65 2.27
CA GLY A 40 6.82 -23.45 3.49
C GLY A 40 5.90 -23.57 4.69
N ALA A 41 5.88 -24.73 5.35
CA ALA A 41 5.22 -24.94 6.62
C ALA A 41 6.17 -24.51 7.75
N GLY A 42 5.93 -23.34 8.34
CA GLY A 42 6.53 -22.91 9.60
C GLY A 42 5.45 -22.76 10.67
N SER A 43 5.67 -23.32 11.85
CA SER A 43 4.76 -23.18 12.99
C SER A 43 4.71 -21.72 13.42
N ARG A 44 3.51 -21.12 13.39
CA ARG A 44 3.28 -19.72 13.76
C ARG A 44 2.66 -19.65 15.14
N LEU A 45 3.31 -18.93 16.04
CA LEU A 45 2.65 -18.42 17.24
C LEU A 45 1.60 -17.40 16.77
N LYS A 46 0.33 -17.79 16.82
CA LYS A 46 -0.78 -16.89 16.52
C LYS A 46 -0.93 -15.90 17.68
N ARG A 47 -0.89 -14.59 17.39
CA ARG A 47 -1.41 -13.60 18.33
C ARG A 47 -2.84 -13.97 18.68
N ALA A 48 -3.18 -13.90 19.96
CA ALA A 48 -4.57 -14.11 20.39
C ALA A 48 -5.46 -13.08 19.68
N MET A 49 -6.57 -13.52 19.10
CA MET A 49 -7.56 -12.60 18.54
C MET A 49 -8.02 -11.64 19.62
N PRO A 50 -8.00 -10.31 19.40
CA PRO A 50 -8.55 -9.38 20.35
C PRO A 50 -10.04 -9.65 20.49
N MET A 51 -10.50 -9.73 21.73
CA MET A 51 -11.93 -9.78 22.03
C MET A 51 -12.51 -8.38 21.79
N ILE A 52 -13.53 -8.28 20.94
CA ILE A 52 -14.27 -7.02 20.79
C ILE A 52 -15.02 -6.78 22.10
N VAL A 53 -14.58 -5.79 22.85
CA VAL A 53 -15.26 -5.33 24.07
C VAL A 53 -16.03 -4.07 23.70
N PHE A 54 -17.36 -4.15 23.73
CA PHE A 54 -18.18 -2.95 23.62
C PHE A 54 -18.09 -2.16 24.92
N ASP A 55 -17.77 -0.88 24.83
CA ASP A 55 -17.92 0.01 25.95
C ASP A 55 -19.43 0.10 26.34
N PRO A 56 -19.78 -0.04 27.59
CA PRO A 56 -21.18 0.17 28.00
C PRO A 56 -21.58 1.61 27.69
N LEU A 57 -22.84 1.80 27.28
CA LEU A 57 -23.41 3.14 27.09
C LEU A 57 -23.08 4.02 28.31
N LYS A 58 -22.50 5.20 28.06
CA LYS A 58 -22.25 6.16 29.13
C LYS A 58 -23.59 6.62 29.71
N ALA A 59 -23.68 6.67 31.03
CA ALA A 59 -24.92 7.05 31.69
C ALA A 59 -25.45 8.43 31.26
N GLU A 60 -24.55 9.32 30.84
CA GLU A 60 -24.85 10.68 30.38
C GLU A 60 -25.54 10.72 29.01
N GLU A 61 -25.32 9.69 28.15
CA GLU A 61 -25.88 9.62 26.80
C GLU A 61 -27.39 9.53 26.73
N GLN A 62 -28.03 9.16 27.86
CA GLN A 62 -29.50 9.19 28.01
C GLN A 62 -30.08 10.61 28.15
N TYR A 63 -29.24 11.63 28.36
CA TYR A 63 -29.67 13.02 28.54
C TYR A 63 -29.43 13.88 27.32
N ALA A 64 -30.37 14.74 26.96
CA ALA A 64 -30.28 15.61 25.81
C ALA A 64 -29.11 16.61 25.93
N GLU A 65 -28.81 17.05 27.13
CA GLU A 65 -27.76 18.00 27.46
C GLU A 65 -26.37 17.48 27.05
N TYR A 66 -26.11 16.18 27.16
CA TYR A 66 -24.87 15.54 26.68
C TYR A 66 -24.69 15.74 25.18
N TRP A 67 -25.71 15.41 24.38
CA TRP A 67 -25.68 15.51 22.93
C TRP A 67 -25.63 16.96 22.44
N GLN A 68 -26.36 17.88 23.13
CA GLN A 68 -26.29 19.31 22.84
C GLN A 68 -24.90 19.86 23.15
N GLY A 69 -24.24 19.43 24.24
CA GLY A 69 -22.86 19.79 24.56
C GLY A 69 -21.89 19.38 23.48
N LEU A 70 -21.96 18.15 22.98
CA LEU A 70 -21.15 17.66 21.88
C LEU A 70 -21.41 18.46 20.60
N ALA A 71 -22.67 18.78 20.27
CA ALA A 71 -23.02 19.58 19.10
C ALA A 71 -22.42 20.99 19.16
N HIS A 72 -22.51 21.65 20.32
CA HIS A 72 -21.89 22.97 20.55
C HIS A 72 -20.36 22.90 20.41
N GLN A 73 -19.72 21.92 21.03
CA GLN A 73 -18.27 21.72 20.91
C GLN A 73 -17.84 21.53 19.44
N THR A 74 -18.58 20.70 18.69
CA THR A 74 -18.31 20.49 17.26
C THR A 74 -18.45 21.78 16.45
N LEU A 75 -19.52 22.57 16.74
CA LEU A 75 -19.75 23.84 16.08
C LEU A 75 -18.62 24.82 16.36
N ASP A 76 -18.20 24.95 17.61
CA ASP A 76 -17.11 25.84 18.01
C ASP A 76 -15.80 25.48 17.34
N GLN A 77 -15.45 24.17 17.30
CA GLN A 77 -14.28 23.67 16.58
C GLN A 77 -14.32 24.00 15.08
N GLN A 78 -15.48 23.82 14.44
CA GLN A 78 -15.67 24.14 13.02
C GLN A 78 -15.56 25.65 12.74
N LEU A 79 -16.10 26.49 13.61
CA LEU A 79 -15.99 27.94 13.48
C LEU A 79 -14.55 28.39 13.69
N GLU A 80 -13.86 27.87 14.71
CA GLU A 80 -12.47 28.20 14.96
C GLU A 80 -11.56 27.81 13.80
N SER A 81 -11.75 26.59 13.23
CA SER A 81 -10.97 26.12 12.09
C SER A 81 -11.14 27.01 10.84
N LYS A 82 -12.37 27.52 10.60
CA LYS A 82 -12.66 28.42 9.49
C LYS A 82 -12.07 29.83 9.69
N LEU A 83 -11.95 30.28 10.93
CA LEU A 83 -11.38 31.58 11.24
C LEU A 83 -9.83 31.59 11.21
N ARG A 84 -9.21 30.43 11.31
CA ARG A 84 -7.75 30.26 11.33
C ARG A 84 -7.23 29.57 10.07
N LEU A 85 -7.63 30.05 8.89
CA LEU A 85 -7.05 29.56 7.63
C LEU A 85 -5.54 29.74 7.63
N ASN A 86 -4.81 28.63 7.65
CA ASN A 86 -3.36 28.65 7.46
C ASN A 86 -3.06 28.74 5.96
N THR A 87 -2.58 29.90 5.51
CA THR A 87 -2.20 30.16 4.12
C THR A 87 -0.72 29.99 3.85
N GLN A 88 0.05 29.48 4.82
CA GLN A 88 1.48 29.22 4.65
C GLN A 88 1.69 27.97 3.79
N LEU A 89 2.83 27.93 3.10
CA LEU A 89 3.23 26.76 2.33
C LEU A 89 3.63 25.62 3.28
N ALA A 90 3.11 24.42 3.04
CA ALA A 90 3.51 23.24 3.75
C ALA A 90 4.98 22.90 3.47
N LYS A 91 5.78 22.72 4.51
CA LYS A 91 7.17 22.30 4.41
C LYS A 91 7.28 20.80 4.17
N ASN A 92 6.52 20.00 4.92
CA ASN A 92 6.48 18.55 4.81
C ASN A 92 5.11 18.14 4.30
N VAL A 93 5.07 17.12 3.45
CA VAL A 93 3.83 16.53 2.92
C VAL A 93 3.87 15.03 3.14
N MET A 94 2.85 14.51 3.81
CA MET A 94 2.68 13.08 4.02
C MET A 94 1.35 12.65 3.39
N LEU A 95 1.38 11.64 2.55
CA LEU A 95 0.19 11.03 1.96
C LEU A 95 -0.01 9.65 2.57
N PHE A 96 -1.05 9.51 3.39
CA PHE A 96 -1.48 8.23 3.94
C PHE A 96 -2.58 7.64 3.06
N LEU A 97 -2.38 6.43 2.58
CA LEU A 97 -3.30 5.69 1.72
C LEU A 97 -3.74 4.40 2.40
N GLY A 98 -5.04 4.27 2.69
CA GLY A 98 -5.65 2.98 3.04
C GLY A 98 -6.23 2.36 1.76
N ASP A 99 -5.54 1.36 1.18
CA ASP A 99 -6.03 0.68 -0.02
C ASP A 99 -7.29 -0.13 0.32
N GLY A 100 -8.32 -0.05 -0.53
CA GLY A 100 -9.61 -0.71 -0.31
C GLY A 100 -10.38 -0.23 0.92
N MET A 101 -9.89 0.80 1.64
CA MET A 101 -10.50 1.32 2.85
C MET A 101 -11.75 2.16 2.52
N SER A 102 -12.92 1.59 2.73
CA SER A 102 -14.21 2.19 2.40
C SER A 102 -14.95 2.73 3.65
N ILE A 103 -16.06 3.45 3.44
CA ILE A 103 -16.93 3.91 4.55
C ILE A 103 -17.39 2.74 5.43
N PRO A 104 -17.86 1.58 4.89
CA PRO A 104 -18.16 0.41 5.72
C PRO A 104 -16.97 -0.10 6.53
N THR A 105 -15.75 -0.02 6.00
CA THR A 105 -14.52 -0.39 6.73
C THR A 105 -14.32 0.51 7.94
N LEU A 106 -14.52 1.82 7.80
CA LEU A 106 -14.41 2.77 8.91
C LEU A 106 -15.44 2.49 9.99
N THR A 107 -16.71 2.25 9.61
CA THR A 107 -17.78 1.92 10.54
C THR A 107 -17.46 0.65 11.35
N ALA A 108 -17.05 -0.42 10.65
CA ALA A 108 -16.65 -1.66 11.32
C ALA A 108 -15.40 -1.48 12.19
N GLY A 109 -14.47 -0.63 11.77
CA GLY A 109 -13.27 -0.30 12.52
C GLY A 109 -13.57 0.46 13.83
N ARG A 110 -14.51 1.41 13.83
CA ARG A 110 -14.95 2.08 15.07
C ARG A 110 -15.50 1.07 16.07
N VAL A 111 -16.39 0.18 15.63
CA VAL A 111 -16.93 -0.90 16.47
C VAL A 111 -15.79 -1.76 17.03
N TYR A 112 -14.80 -2.10 16.21
CA TYR A 112 -13.61 -2.87 16.63
C TYR A 112 -12.79 -2.13 17.69
N LEU A 113 -12.70 -0.80 17.62
CA LEU A 113 -12.01 0.05 18.60
C LEU A 113 -12.78 0.23 19.91
N GLY A 114 -14.03 -0.23 20.00
CA GLY A 114 -14.83 -0.21 21.23
C GLY A 114 -16.25 0.35 21.09
N GLY A 115 -16.66 0.89 19.94
CA GLY A 115 -18.02 1.39 19.70
C GLY A 115 -18.09 2.41 18.57
N GLU A 116 -19.30 2.69 18.10
CA GLU A 116 -19.56 3.66 17.02
C GLU A 116 -19.13 5.10 17.36
N GLU A 117 -19.09 5.44 18.64
CA GLU A 117 -18.66 6.75 19.13
C GLU A 117 -17.13 6.94 19.06
N LYS A 118 -16.37 5.89 18.81
CA LYS A 118 -14.93 6.00 18.59
C LYS A 118 -14.67 6.72 17.26
N GLN A 119 -13.53 7.37 17.16
CA GLN A 119 -13.08 8.04 15.96
C GLN A 119 -11.64 7.65 15.66
N PHE A 120 -11.35 7.43 14.40
CA PHE A 120 -9.98 7.36 13.93
C PHE A 120 -9.33 8.75 13.93
N SER A 121 -8.03 8.81 14.07
CA SER A 121 -7.27 10.08 14.08
C SER A 121 -7.49 10.88 12.81
N PHE A 122 -7.54 10.22 11.65
CA PHE A 122 -7.77 10.87 10.36
C PHE A 122 -9.22 11.38 10.18
N GLU A 123 -10.20 10.89 10.96
CA GLU A 123 -11.57 11.44 10.95
C GLU A 123 -11.65 12.81 11.63
N GLN A 124 -10.63 13.18 12.40
CA GLN A 124 -10.51 14.50 13.03
C GLN A 124 -9.83 15.53 12.14
N PHE A 125 -9.43 15.17 10.93
CA PHE A 125 -8.83 16.13 9.99
C PHE A 125 -9.84 17.23 9.62
N PRO A 126 -9.36 18.48 9.47
CA PRO A 126 -10.26 19.64 9.31
C PRO A 126 -11.03 19.65 7.97
N TYR A 127 -10.57 18.90 6.99
CA TYR A 127 -11.16 18.87 5.66
C TYR A 127 -11.40 17.44 5.19
N VAL A 128 -12.56 17.23 4.57
CA VAL A 128 -12.94 15.98 3.91
C VAL A 128 -13.33 16.26 2.47
N GLY A 129 -13.02 15.31 1.59
CA GLY A 129 -13.37 15.36 0.18
C GLY A 129 -13.71 13.98 -0.36
N LEU A 130 -14.38 13.94 -1.51
CA LEU A 130 -14.67 12.72 -2.23
C LEU A 130 -13.95 12.74 -3.57
N SER A 131 -13.35 11.62 -3.95
CA SER A 131 -12.65 11.44 -5.21
C SER A 131 -13.37 10.43 -6.10
N LYS A 132 -13.39 10.72 -7.42
CA LYS A 132 -13.88 9.77 -8.43
C LYS A 132 -12.75 8.81 -8.80
N THR A 133 -12.87 7.55 -8.44
CA THR A 133 -11.80 6.55 -8.52
C THR A 133 -11.70 5.80 -9.86
N TYR A 134 -12.62 5.98 -10.81
CA TYR A 134 -12.63 5.26 -12.09
C TYR A 134 -11.30 5.40 -12.88
N CYS A 135 -10.90 4.33 -13.60
CA CYS A 135 -9.81 4.39 -14.59
C CYS A 135 -10.29 5.06 -15.90
N ALA A 136 -9.36 5.43 -16.78
CA ALA A 136 -9.70 6.01 -18.08
C ALA A 136 -10.58 5.09 -18.94
N ASN A 137 -10.39 3.77 -18.85
CA ASN A 137 -11.07 2.74 -19.64
C ASN A 137 -12.00 1.81 -18.84
N MET A 138 -12.11 1.98 -17.50
CA MET A 138 -12.90 1.09 -16.65
C MET A 138 -13.64 1.86 -15.56
N GLN A 139 -14.92 1.54 -15.33
CA GLN A 139 -15.75 2.15 -14.30
C GLN A 139 -15.28 1.77 -12.88
N VAL A 140 -14.97 0.50 -12.68
CA VAL A 140 -14.37 0.02 -11.43
C VAL A 140 -12.86 0.02 -11.60
N ALA A 141 -12.18 0.79 -10.75
CA ALA A 141 -10.74 0.95 -10.82
C ALA A 141 -9.99 -0.19 -10.14
N ASP A 142 -8.70 -0.28 -10.45
CA ASP A 142 -7.70 -0.99 -9.65
C ASP A 142 -6.72 0.00 -9.01
N SER A 143 -5.89 -0.49 -8.09
CA SER A 143 -4.91 0.34 -7.38
C SER A 143 -3.84 0.95 -8.31
N ALA A 144 -3.62 0.38 -9.51
CA ALA A 144 -2.61 0.84 -10.46
C ALA A 144 -3.01 2.16 -11.14
N CYS A 145 -4.20 2.18 -11.80
CA CYS A 145 -4.67 3.42 -12.45
C CYS A 145 -4.99 4.51 -11.42
N THR A 146 -5.48 4.14 -10.23
CA THR A 146 -5.73 5.12 -9.17
C THR A 146 -4.43 5.69 -8.61
N ALA A 147 -3.36 4.89 -8.46
CA ALA A 147 -2.04 5.40 -8.07
C ALA A 147 -1.54 6.48 -9.03
N THR A 148 -1.64 6.25 -10.33
CA THR A 148 -1.29 7.26 -11.33
C THR A 148 -2.13 8.53 -11.16
N ALA A 149 -3.42 8.38 -10.83
CA ALA A 149 -4.33 9.51 -10.69
C ALA A 149 -4.02 10.36 -9.45
N TYR A 150 -3.88 9.78 -8.26
CA TYR A 150 -3.66 10.58 -7.05
C TYR A 150 -2.21 11.03 -6.87
N LEU A 151 -1.23 10.35 -7.48
CA LEU A 151 0.18 10.74 -7.41
C LEU A 151 0.63 11.65 -8.56
N GLY A 152 0.00 11.57 -9.74
CA GLY A 152 0.40 12.31 -10.93
C GLY A 152 -0.69 13.20 -11.52
N GLY A 153 -1.92 13.17 -10.98
CA GLY A 153 -3.03 13.98 -11.48
C GLY A 153 -3.59 13.52 -12.84
N VAL A 154 -3.25 12.33 -13.32
CA VAL A 154 -3.60 11.82 -14.65
C VAL A 154 -4.33 10.48 -14.54
N LYS A 155 -5.50 10.36 -15.18
CA LYS A 155 -6.21 9.09 -15.29
C LYS A 155 -5.48 8.16 -16.25
N ALA A 156 -5.20 6.93 -15.78
CA ALA A 156 -4.54 5.86 -16.52
C ALA A 156 -5.53 4.73 -16.89
N ASN A 157 -5.09 3.81 -17.73
CA ASN A 157 -5.84 2.60 -18.00
C ASN A 157 -5.73 1.62 -16.82
N TYR A 158 -6.76 0.79 -16.65
CA TYR A 158 -6.78 -0.31 -15.69
C TYR A 158 -5.51 -1.15 -15.83
N GLY A 159 -4.86 -1.48 -14.71
CA GLY A 159 -3.66 -2.32 -14.66
C GLY A 159 -2.35 -1.64 -15.07
N THR A 160 -2.35 -0.36 -15.47
CA THR A 160 -1.12 0.39 -15.81
C THR A 160 -0.74 1.37 -14.71
N VAL A 161 0.56 1.64 -14.52
CA VAL A 161 1.09 2.50 -13.45
C VAL A 161 2.05 3.55 -14.01
N GLY A 162 1.89 4.82 -13.60
CA GLY A 162 2.80 5.90 -13.93
C GLY A 162 2.87 6.26 -15.41
N VAL A 163 1.90 5.82 -16.20
CA VAL A 163 1.79 6.10 -17.64
C VAL A 163 0.41 6.65 -17.98
N SER A 164 0.32 7.39 -19.07
CA SER A 164 -0.96 7.93 -19.56
C SER A 164 -1.83 6.83 -20.17
N ALA A 165 -3.11 7.13 -20.44
CA ALA A 165 -4.05 6.22 -21.08
C ALA A 165 -3.70 5.87 -22.54
N ALA A 166 -2.64 6.44 -23.12
CA ALA A 166 -2.08 6.01 -24.40
C ALA A 166 -1.42 4.61 -24.31
N VAL A 167 -1.01 4.19 -23.10
CA VAL A 167 -0.40 2.87 -22.87
C VAL A 167 -1.48 1.86 -22.51
N GLN A 168 -1.64 0.81 -23.32
CA GLN A 168 -2.51 -0.31 -23.02
C GLN A 168 -1.80 -1.33 -22.12
N VAL A 169 -2.58 -2.16 -21.42
CA VAL A 169 -2.01 -3.24 -20.60
C VAL A 169 -1.15 -4.16 -21.47
N LYS A 170 0.07 -4.43 -20.99
CA LYS A 170 1.11 -5.24 -21.66
C LYS A 170 1.73 -4.61 -22.92
N ASP A 171 1.45 -3.35 -23.19
CA ASP A 171 2.08 -2.64 -24.32
C ASP A 171 3.47 -2.14 -23.93
N CYS A 172 4.46 -3.03 -24.08
CA CYS A 172 5.86 -2.76 -23.78
C CYS A 172 6.44 -1.62 -24.67
N LEU A 173 6.02 -1.54 -25.95
CA LEU A 173 6.51 -0.51 -26.88
C LEU A 173 6.01 0.88 -26.47
N ALA A 174 4.73 0.99 -26.09
CA ALA A 174 4.17 2.24 -25.62
C ALA A 174 4.77 2.65 -24.27
N GLN A 175 5.00 1.69 -23.34
CA GLN A 175 5.70 1.94 -22.08
C GLN A 175 7.07 2.57 -22.28
N ALA A 176 7.82 2.10 -23.27
CA ALA A 176 9.17 2.59 -23.55
C ALA A 176 9.21 4.05 -24.04
N GLN A 177 8.07 4.66 -24.36
CA GLN A 177 8.01 6.04 -24.87
C GLN A 177 7.94 7.06 -23.72
N PRO A 178 8.97 7.90 -23.51
CA PRO A 178 8.96 8.89 -22.42
C PRO A 178 7.78 9.88 -22.47
N ALA A 179 7.21 10.13 -23.66
CA ALA A 179 6.05 10.99 -23.84
C ALA A 179 4.78 10.46 -23.15
N HIS A 180 4.73 9.18 -22.85
CA HIS A 180 3.61 8.55 -22.12
C HIS A 180 3.83 8.48 -20.61
N HIS A 181 5.03 8.81 -20.11
CA HIS A 181 5.34 8.76 -18.69
C HIS A 181 4.65 9.91 -17.93
N VAL A 182 4.10 9.60 -16.76
CA VAL A 182 3.45 10.58 -15.87
C VAL A 182 4.37 10.80 -14.67
N ALA A 183 4.78 12.05 -14.47
CA ALA A 183 5.56 12.41 -13.29
C ALA A 183 4.72 12.32 -12.02
N SER A 184 5.27 11.73 -10.97
CA SER A 184 4.64 11.65 -9.66
C SER A 184 4.95 12.87 -8.79
N ILE A 185 4.15 13.05 -7.73
CA ILE A 185 4.43 14.05 -6.69
C ILE A 185 5.82 13.86 -6.05
N ALA A 186 6.33 12.61 -5.96
CA ALA A 186 7.69 12.36 -5.49
C ALA A 186 8.75 12.92 -6.45
N ALA A 187 8.53 12.80 -7.77
CA ALA A 187 9.41 13.41 -8.75
C ALA A 187 9.44 14.94 -8.61
N TRP A 188 8.28 15.56 -8.40
CA TRP A 188 8.19 17.02 -8.18
C TRP A 188 8.87 17.44 -6.87
N ALA A 189 8.65 16.69 -5.78
CA ALA A 189 9.32 16.94 -4.50
C ALA A 189 10.85 16.86 -4.64
N GLN A 190 11.36 15.83 -5.33
CA GLN A 190 12.79 15.67 -5.59
C GLN A 190 13.37 16.80 -6.46
N GLN A 191 12.61 17.33 -7.42
CA GLN A 191 13.01 18.50 -8.21
C GLN A 191 13.18 19.76 -7.34
N GLN A 192 12.40 19.87 -6.28
CA GLN A 192 12.52 20.96 -5.29
C GLN A 192 13.59 20.67 -4.22
N GLY A 193 14.32 19.55 -4.34
CA GLY A 193 15.36 19.15 -3.41
C GLY A 193 14.82 18.67 -2.06
N MET A 194 13.55 18.27 -1.98
CA MET A 194 12.96 17.66 -0.80
C MET A 194 13.45 16.21 -0.65
N ALA A 195 13.58 15.75 0.58
CA ALA A 195 13.80 14.33 0.85
C ALA A 195 12.51 13.55 0.53
N THR A 196 12.64 12.28 0.11
CA THR A 196 11.46 11.48 -0.27
C THR A 196 11.53 10.08 0.29
N GLY A 197 10.36 9.54 0.67
CA GLY A 197 10.23 8.18 1.18
C GLY A 197 8.93 7.51 0.75
N LEU A 198 8.97 6.18 0.78
CA LEU A 198 7.83 5.34 0.56
C LEU A 198 7.80 4.20 1.59
N ILE A 199 6.61 3.94 2.14
CA ILE A 199 6.32 2.88 3.10
C ILE A 199 5.04 2.16 2.68
N THR A 200 5.03 0.84 2.78
CA THR A 200 3.83 0.04 2.51
C THR A 200 3.83 -1.25 3.33
N THR A 201 2.66 -1.80 3.61
CA THR A 201 2.51 -3.16 4.14
C THR A 201 2.42 -4.22 3.03
N THR A 202 2.42 -3.81 1.75
CA THR A 202 2.55 -4.70 0.59
C THR A 202 4.01 -4.93 0.17
N SER A 203 4.24 -5.56 -0.99
CA SER A 203 5.51 -5.45 -1.71
C SER A 203 5.76 -3.99 -2.08
N VAL A 204 6.98 -3.49 -1.94
CA VAL A 204 7.35 -2.14 -2.41
C VAL A 204 7.22 -1.99 -3.93
N THR A 205 7.06 -3.09 -4.64
CA THR A 205 6.82 -3.19 -6.09
C THR A 205 5.35 -3.34 -6.45
N HIS A 206 4.42 -3.38 -5.47
CA HIS A 206 2.98 -3.44 -5.70
C HIS A 206 2.47 -2.16 -6.37
N ALA A 207 1.24 -2.19 -6.88
CA ALA A 207 0.67 -1.16 -7.73
C ALA A 207 0.72 0.26 -7.15
N SER A 208 0.28 0.46 -5.89
CA SER A 208 0.23 1.79 -5.27
C SER A 208 1.63 2.37 -5.02
N PRO A 209 2.56 1.66 -4.33
CA PRO A 209 3.92 2.17 -4.14
C PRO A 209 4.69 2.33 -5.46
N ALA A 210 4.45 1.47 -6.47
CA ALA A 210 5.06 1.61 -7.78
C ALA A 210 4.73 2.96 -8.45
N GLY A 211 3.52 3.49 -8.21
CA GLY A 211 3.11 4.81 -8.72
C GLY A 211 4.01 5.97 -8.30
N ILE A 212 4.83 5.80 -7.26
CA ILE A 212 5.79 6.79 -6.81
C ILE A 212 6.95 6.95 -7.81
N TYR A 213 7.42 5.85 -8.43
CA TYR A 213 8.70 5.83 -9.14
C TYR A 213 8.69 5.09 -10.48
N ALA A 214 7.68 4.26 -10.76
CA ALA A 214 7.68 3.39 -11.93
C ALA A 214 6.74 3.88 -13.04
N HIS A 215 7.07 3.48 -14.25
CA HIS A 215 6.26 3.64 -15.46
C HIS A 215 6.12 2.25 -16.09
N THR A 216 4.94 1.62 -15.97
CA THR A 216 4.74 0.25 -16.44
C THR A 216 3.39 0.04 -17.10
N ALA A 217 3.40 -0.74 -18.18
CA ALA A 217 2.20 -1.17 -18.88
C ALA A 217 1.46 -2.31 -18.16
N ASN A 218 2.05 -2.90 -17.12
CA ASN A 218 1.36 -3.91 -16.32
C ASN A 218 1.83 -3.87 -14.86
N ARG A 219 0.89 -3.67 -13.93
CA ARG A 219 1.14 -3.69 -12.48
C ARG A 219 1.79 -4.99 -11.98
N ASN A 220 1.59 -6.08 -12.70
CA ASN A 220 2.13 -7.38 -12.34
C ASN A 220 3.60 -7.56 -12.76
N TRP A 221 4.18 -6.64 -13.51
CA TRP A 221 5.59 -6.68 -13.92
C TRP A 221 6.52 -6.26 -12.78
N GLU A 222 6.34 -6.90 -11.62
CA GLU A 222 7.14 -6.62 -10.43
C GLU A 222 8.60 -7.08 -10.56
N ASN A 223 8.90 -8.02 -11.46
CA ASN A 223 10.23 -8.52 -11.78
C ASN A 223 10.29 -8.92 -13.27
N ASP A 224 11.48 -9.16 -13.78
CA ASP A 224 11.73 -9.51 -15.20
C ASP A 224 11.05 -10.81 -15.65
N ALA A 225 10.88 -11.79 -14.75
CA ALA A 225 10.19 -13.02 -15.08
C ALA A 225 8.72 -12.79 -15.46
N GLU A 226 8.05 -11.83 -14.83
CA GLU A 226 6.66 -11.48 -15.14
C GLU A 226 6.55 -10.73 -16.49
N VAL A 227 7.53 -9.90 -16.82
CA VAL A 227 7.63 -9.25 -18.15
C VAL A 227 7.78 -10.30 -19.24
N ILE A 228 8.69 -11.25 -19.05
CA ILE A 228 8.95 -12.36 -19.98
C ILE A 228 7.71 -13.25 -20.12
N ALA A 229 7.02 -13.56 -19.03
CA ALA A 229 5.81 -14.40 -19.04
C ALA A 229 4.67 -13.79 -19.89
N ASP A 230 4.63 -12.47 -19.98
CA ASP A 230 3.70 -11.73 -20.85
C ASP A 230 4.23 -11.48 -22.27
N ASN A 231 5.36 -12.11 -22.67
CA ASN A 231 6.07 -11.92 -23.93
C ASN A 231 6.61 -10.49 -24.11
N GLY A 232 6.84 -9.75 -23.02
CA GLY A 232 7.54 -8.48 -23.03
C GLY A 232 9.06 -8.66 -23.04
N ASP A 233 9.77 -7.60 -23.42
CA ASP A 233 11.23 -7.55 -23.39
C ASP A 233 11.69 -6.69 -22.21
N PRO A 234 12.27 -7.27 -21.12
CA PRO A 234 12.72 -6.50 -19.96
C PRO A 234 13.82 -5.47 -20.28
N SER A 235 14.51 -5.59 -21.41
CA SER A 235 15.51 -4.59 -21.84
C SER A 235 14.85 -3.33 -22.40
N LEU A 236 13.65 -3.45 -22.95
CA LEU A 236 12.87 -2.36 -23.51
C LEU A 236 11.89 -1.79 -22.49
N CYS A 237 11.23 -2.67 -21.74
CA CYS A 237 10.29 -2.30 -20.67
C CYS A 237 10.75 -2.90 -19.33
N PRO A 238 11.64 -2.19 -18.62
CA PRO A 238 12.16 -2.67 -17.33
C PRO A 238 11.05 -2.88 -16.32
N ASP A 239 11.18 -3.95 -15.54
CA ASP A 239 10.26 -4.30 -14.47
C ASP A 239 10.27 -3.26 -13.33
N ILE A 240 9.26 -3.32 -12.46
CA ILE A 240 9.06 -2.35 -11.38
C ILE A 240 10.23 -2.37 -10.39
N ALA A 241 10.77 -3.56 -10.00
CA ALA A 241 11.90 -3.63 -9.08
C ALA A 241 13.17 -3.03 -9.69
N ALA A 242 13.42 -3.28 -10.99
CA ALA A 242 14.54 -2.68 -11.70
C ALA A 242 14.40 -1.16 -11.78
N GLN A 243 13.19 -0.63 -11.97
CA GLN A 243 12.93 0.81 -11.97
C GLN A 243 13.14 1.43 -10.59
N LEU A 244 12.78 0.74 -9.49
CA LEU A 244 13.05 1.24 -8.14
C LEU A 244 14.53 1.47 -7.90
N VAL A 245 15.37 0.57 -8.37
CA VAL A 245 16.83 0.65 -8.14
C VAL A 245 17.53 1.57 -9.14
N ASN A 246 17.05 1.64 -10.39
CA ASN A 246 17.82 2.26 -11.46
C ASN A 246 17.20 3.53 -12.07
N SER A 247 15.90 3.83 -11.77
CA SER A 247 15.29 5.06 -12.30
C SER A 247 15.79 6.31 -11.56
N PRO A 248 15.74 7.49 -12.19
CA PRO A 248 16.14 8.73 -11.55
C PRO A 248 15.34 9.06 -10.28
N ILE A 249 14.07 8.61 -10.19
CA ILE A 249 13.22 8.82 -9.01
C ILE A 249 13.58 7.80 -7.92
N GLY A 250 13.66 6.52 -8.27
CA GLY A 250 13.95 5.44 -7.32
C GLY A 250 15.29 5.63 -6.62
N GLN A 251 16.35 5.97 -7.37
CA GLN A 251 17.68 6.24 -6.84
C GLN A 251 17.73 7.39 -5.81
N LYS A 252 16.79 8.33 -5.87
CA LYS A 252 16.76 9.49 -4.97
C LYS A 252 15.91 9.25 -3.72
N LEU A 253 15.15 8.15 -3.63
CA LEU A 253 14.40 7.83 -2.43
C LEU A 253 15.35 7.62 -1.25
N ASN A 254 15.07 8.30 -0.14
CA ASN A 254 15.84 8.16 1.10
C ASN A 254 15.34 6.97 1.92
N VAL A 255 14.03 6.70 1.88
CA VAL A 255 13.40 5.64 2.64
C VAL A 255 12.53 4.79 1.72
N ILE A 256 12.73 3.47 1.78
CA ILE A 256 11.95 2.47 1.07
C ILE A 256 11.71 1.34 2.05
N LEU A 257 10.46 1.17 2.55
CA LEU A 257 10.13 0.16 3.55
C LEU A 257 8.87 -0.63 3.14
N GLY A 258 8.94 -1.96 3.23
CA GLY A 258 7.81 -2.84 2.92
C GLY A 258 8.22 -4.30 2.74
N GLY A 259 7.43 -5.04 1.96
CA GLY A 259 7.73 -6.41 1.54
C GLY A 259 8.33 -6.49 0.12
N GLY A 260 8.33 -7.70 -0.47
CA GLY A 260 8.65 -7.90 -1.88
C GLY A 260 10.08 -8.30 -2.19
N ARG A 261 10.85 -8.73 -1.19
CA ARG A 261 12.28 -9.08 -1.31
C ARG A 261 12.58 -10.01 -2.47
N GLN A 262 11.70 -10.98 -2.77
CA GLN A 262 11.88 -11.95 -3.86
C GLN A 262 11.99 -11.31 -5.26
N ASN A 263 11.39 -10.13 -5.47
CA ASN A 263 11.43 -9.44 -6.76
C ASN A 263 12.80 -8.80 -7.05
N PHE A 264 13.64 -8.69 -6.04
CA PHE A 264 14.99 -8.10 -6.12
C PHE A 264 16.10 -9.16 -6.23
N LEU A 265 15.78 -10.43 -5.99
CA LEU A 265 16.75 -11.52 -5.92
C LEU A 265 16.65 -12.45 -7.14
N PRO A 266 17.81 -12.94 -7.65
CA PRO A 266 17.79 -13.94 -8.70
C PRO A 266 17.23 -15.29 -8.18
N LYS A 267 16.61 -16.05 -9.06
CA LYS A 267 15.99 -17.35 -8.74
C LYS A 267 16.94 -18.35 -8.06
N THR A 268 18.22 -18.19 -8.28
CA THR A 268 19.29 -19.03 -7.70
C THR A 268 19.62 -18.67 -6.27
N VAL A 269 19.19 -17.51 -5.77
CA VAL A 269 19.45 -17.04 -4.41
C VAL A 269 18.22 -17.26 -3.55
N ARG A 270 18.43 -17.79 -2.34
CA ARG A 270 17.40 -17.86 -1.29
C ARG A 270 17.61 -16.74 -0.28
N ASP A 271 16.52 -16.16 0.16
CA ASP A 271 16.57 -15.15 1.22
C ASP A 271 16.68 -15.77 2.62
N VAL A 272 16.71 -14.92 3.65
CA VAL A 272 16.80 -15.34 5.07
C VAL A 272 15.62 -16.22 5.52
N SER A 273 14.49 -16.15 4.87
CA SER A 273 13.32 -17.02 5.14
C SER A 273 13.39 -18.35 4.38
N GLY A 274 14.41 -18.55 3.54
CA GLY A 274 14.55 -19.69 2.65
C GLY A 274 13.74 -19.57 1.34
N ALA A 275 13.03 -18.48 1.12
CA ALA A 275 12.28 -18.23 -0.11
C ALA A 275 13.24 -17.92 -1.29
N PRO A 276 13.03 -18.54 -2.48
CA PRO A 276 13.84 -18.23 -3.64
C PRO A 276 13.49 -16.85 -4.20
N GLY A 277 14.47 -16.18 -4.81
CA GLY A 277 14.24 -15.02 -5.65
C GLY A 277 13.41 -15.38 -6.89
N ARG A 278 12.95 -14.37 -7.61
CA ARG A 278 12.09 -14.55 -8.80
C ARG A 278 12.74 -14.12 -10.10
N ARG A 279 13.82 -13.33 -10.03
CA ARG A 279 14.47 -12.79 -11.23
C ARG A 279 15.14 -13.87 -12.08
N LEU A 280 14.99 -13.77 -13.39
CA LEU A 280 15.59 -14.65 -14.39
C LEU A 280 16.86 -14.04 -15.02
N ASP A 281 17.04 -12.71 -14.93
CA ASP A 281 18.21 -12.00 -15.45
C ASP A 281 19.49 -12.21 -14.63
N GLY A 282 19.39 -12.95 -13.51
CA GLY A 282 20.52 -13.26 -12.64
C GLY A 282 20.97 -12.08 -11.76
N ARG A 283 20.33 -10.91 -11.85
CA ARG A 283 20.72 -9.72 -11.08
C ARG A 283 20.26 -9.81 -9.63
N ASN A 284 21.11 -9.34 -8.71
CA ASN A 284 20.77 -9.07 -7.33
C ASN A 284 20.60 -7.55 -7.15
N LEU A 285 19.37 -7.08 -7.26
CA LEU A 285 19.06 -5.65 -7.20
C LEU A 285 19.29 -5.04 -5.82
N ILE A 286 19.29 -5.85 -4.74
CA ILE A 286 19.65 -5.39 -3.39
C ILE A 286 21.14 -5.01 -3.36
N GLU A 287 22.02 -5.88 -3.87
CA GLU A 287 23.45 -5.57 -3.96
C GLU A 287 23.73 -4.39 -4.90
N GLU A 288 22.96 -4.26 -6.00
CA GLU A 288 23.07 -3.11 -6.89
C GLU A 288 22.72 -1.81 -6.17
N TRP A 289 21.62 -1.80 -5.42
CA TRP A 289 21.22 -0.65 -4.60
C TRP A 289 22.29 -0.30 -3.56
N GLN A 290 22.85 -1.28 -2.86
CA GLN A 290 23.92 -1.09 -1.89
C GLN A 290 25.20 -0.52 -2.52
N ARG A 291 25.56 -0.96 -3.74
CA ARG A 291 26.71 -0.41 -4.48
C ARG A 291 26.51 1.03 -4.94
N GLN A 292 25.29 1.39 -5.30
CA GLN A 292 24.93 2.75 -5.73
C GLN A 292 24.90 3.75 -4.56
N HIS A 293 24.62 3.28 -3.36
CA HIS A 293 24.44 4.09 -2.17
C HIS A 293 25.48 3.74 -1.11
N THR A 294 26.73 4.14 -1.35
CA THR A 294 27.82 4.04 -0.35
C THR A 294 27.65 5.11 0.74
N ASN A 295 28.17 4.84 1.95
CA ASN A 295 28.18 5.76 3.10
C ASN A 295 26.77 6.04 3.69
N SER A 296 26.50 5.49 4.87
CA SER A 296 25.28 5.66 5.65
C SER A 296 23.96 5.19 4.99
N ALA A 297 24.03 4.33 3.97
CA ALA A 297 22.88 3.61 3.43
C ALA A 297 22.84 2.19 3.99
N HIS A 298 21.65 1.74 4.41
CA HIS A 298 21.47 0.46 5.06
C HIS A 298 20.39 -0.36 4.36
N TYR A 299 20.66 -1.65 4.14
CA TYR A 299 19.66 -2.65 3.82
C TYR A 299 19.29 -3.41 5.09
N VAL A 300 18.00 -3.49 5.40
CA VAL A 300 17.46 -4.14 6.60
C VAL A 300 16.34 -5.11 6.24
N GLN A 301 16.20 -6.20 7.00
CA GLN A 301 15.27 -7.29 6.71
C GLN A 301 14.35 -7.62 7.89
N THR A 302 14.69 -7.13 9.10
CA THR A 302 13.95 -7.42 10.33
C THR A 302 13.61 -6.13 11.07
N ARG A 303 12.58 -6.22 11.94
CA ARG A 303 12.21 -5.15 12.87
C ARG A 303 13.41 -4.68 13.69
N ARG A 304 14.17 -5.63 14.25
CA ARG A 304 15.34 -5.33 15.08
C ARG A 304 16.39 -4.53 14.33
N GLU A 305 16.67 -4.89 13.07
CA GLU A 305 17.62 -4.14 12.24
C GLU A 305 17.11 -2.73 11.93
N LEU A 306 15.81 -2.58 11.63
CA LEU A 306 15.20 -1.27 11.38
C LEU A 306 15.30 -0.35 12.59
N LEU A 307 14.90 -0.84 13.77
CA LEU A 307 14.91 -0.05 15.01
C LEU A 307 16.34 0.19 15.54
N GLY A 308 17.30 -0.62 15.11
CA GLY A 308 18.73 -0.47 15.44
C GLY A 308 19.49 0.48 14.52
N LEU A 309 18.85 1.11 13.56
CA LEU A 309 19.51 2.06 12.64
C LEU A 309 20.11 3.25 13.40
N SER A 310 21.32 3.64 12.99
CA SER A 310 22.01 4.76 13.61
C SER A 310 21.42 6.11 13.20
N ASN A 311 21.62 7.14 14.03
CA ASN A 311 21.24 8.52 13.73
C ASN A 311 22.00 9.11 12.52
N HIS A 312 23.01 8.41 11.99
CA HIS A 312 23.75 8.80 10.79
C HIS A 312 23.20 8.18 9.52
N THR A 313 22.17 7.32 9.61
CA THR A 313 21.54 6.71 8.44
C THR A 313 20.92 7.78 7.55
N SER A 314 21.34 7.82 6.30
CA SER A 314 20.83 8.76 5.29
C SER A 314 19.85 8.11 4.31
N ARG A 315 19.97 6.80 4.12
CA ARG A 315 19.11 6.01 3.26
C ARG A 315 18.84 4.64 3.86
N VAL A 316 17.64 4.12 3.64
CA VAL A 316 17.29 2.76 4.05
C VAL A 316 16.44 2.08 2.98
N LEU A 317 16.79 0.82 2.70
CA LEU A 317 15.98 -0.15 1.98
C LEU A 317 15.62 -1.25 2.97
N GLY A 318 14.35 -1.32 3.39
CA GLY A 318 13.84 -2.36 4.28
C GLY A 318 12.86 -3.27 3.56
N LEU A 319 13.21 -4.55 3.41
CA LEU A 319 12.36 -5.56 2.77
C LEU A 319 12.10 -6.69 3.76
N PHE A 320 10.99 -6.57 4.52
CA PHE A 320 10.72 -7.38 5.70
C PHE A 320 10.04 -8.73 5.41
N ALA A 321 9.61 -8.95 4.18
CA ALA A 321 8.99 -10.20 3.75
C ALA A 321 9.40 -10.56 2.32
N PRO A 322 9.38 -11.87 1.95
CA PRO A 322 9.63 -12.29 0.57
C PRO A 322 8.63 -11.69 -0.42
N TYR A 323 7.36 -11.60 -0.02
CA TYR A 323 6.24 -11.02 -0.77
C TYR A 323 5.63 -9.86 0.02
N HIS A 324 4.30 -9.77 0.18
CA HIS A 324 3.70 -8.77 1.07
C HIS A 324 4.10 -9.04 2.53
N MET A 325 4.11 -8.00 3.34
CA MET A 325 4.21 -8.18 4.78
C MET A 325 3.03 -9.03 5.28
N PRO A 326 3.20 -9.84 6.33
CA PRO A 326 2.07 -10.56 6.92
C PRO A 326 1.02 -9.56 7.42
N TYR A 327 -0.24 -9.98 7.53
CA TYR A 327 -1.23 -9.17 8.25
C TYR A 327 -0.75 -8.91 9.67
N HIS A 328 -1.06 -7.74 10.22
CA HIS A 328 -0.64 -7.37 11.57
C HIS A 328 -0.99 -8.44 12.61
N LEU A 329 -2.19 -9.03 12.54
CA LEU A 329 -2.60 -10.13 13.42
C LEU A 329 -1.80 -11.42 13.26
N ASP A 330 -1.19 -11.65 12.10
CA ASP A 330 -0.41 -12.83 11.78
C ASP A 330 1.11 -12.57 11.86
N ALA A 331 1.52 -11.32 12.05
CA ALA A 331 2.92 -10.92 12.07
C ALA A 331 3.66 -11.43 13.30
N ASP A 332 4.91 -11.84 13.10
CA ASP A 332 5.84 -12.05 14.19
C ASP A 332 6.38 -10.69 14.64
N ALA A 333 6.07 -10.30 15.86
CA ALA A 333 6.42 -9.00 16.41
C ALA A 333 7.93 -8.79 16.63
N GLU A 334 8.72 -9.85 16.63
CA GLU A 334 10.19 -9.74 16.73
C GLU A 334 10.83 -9.52 15.38
N GLU A 335 10.23 -10.06 14.30
CA GLU A 335 10.77 -10.03 12.95
C GLU A 335 10.19 -8.90 12.10
N HIS A 336 8.88 -8.61 12.25
CA HIS A 336 8.17 -7.68 11.36
C HIS A 336 7.87 -6.36 12.08
N PRO A 337 8.35 -5.23 11.57
CA PRO A 337 7.97 -3.92 12.09
C PRO A 337 6.49 -3.63 11.83
N THR A 338 5.87 -2.85 12.72
CA THR A 338 4.54 -2.30 12.48
C THR A 338 4.62 -1.12 11.50
N LEU A 339 3.48 -0.74 10.91
CA LEU A 339 3.41 0.43 10.04
C LEU A 339 3.80 1.71 10.80
N GLU A 340 3.35 1.85 12.05
CA GLU A 340 3.72 2.96 12.93
C GLU A 340 5.24 3.06 13.13
N GLU A 341 5.92 1.95 13.42
CA GLU A 341 7.38 1.92 13.61
C GLU A 341 8.13 2.31 12.33
N MET A 342 7.64 1.82 11.16
CA MET A 342 8.21 2.19 9.87
C MET A 342 8.08 3.70 9.61
N VAL A 343 6.91 4.29 9.92
CA VAL A 343 6.66 5.73 9.77
C VAL A 343 7.58 6.54 10.68
N GLN A 344 7.70 6.16 11.95
CA GLN A 344 8.56 6.86 12.90
C GLN A 344 10.03 6.90 12.42
N VAL A 345 10.58 5.75 12.03
CA VAL A 345 11.96 5.68 11.51
C VAL A 345 12.13 6.50 10.23
N ALA A 346 11.14 6.46 9.34
CA ALA A 346 11.17 7.22 8.11
C ALA A 346 11.16 8.73 8.35
N MET A 347 10.30 9.21 9.24
CA MET A 347 10.24 10.65 9.60
C MET A 347 11.56 11.13 10.14
N ASP A 348 12.21 10.36 11.04
CA ASP A 348 13.51 10.69 11.62
C ASP A 348 14.61 10.81 10.55
N ILE A 349 14.63 9.89 9.58
CA ILE A 349 15.59 9.94 8.47
C ILE A 349 15.29 11.13 7.56
N LEU A 350 14.03 11.28 7.13
CA LEU A 350 13.63 12.31 6.17
C LEU A 350 13.82 13.72 6.73
N GLU A 351 13.51 13.96 8.01
CA GLU A 351 13.72 15.27 8.62
C GLU A 351 15.21 15.64 8.59
N ARG A 352 16.10 14.71 8.94
CA ARG A 352 17.57 14.95 8.86
C ARG A 352 18.04 15.18 7.42
N GLN A 353 17.51 14.41 6.45
CA GLN A 353 17.92 14.49 5.05
C GLN A 353 17.28 15.66 4.29
N SER A 354 16.25 16.26 4.85
CA SER A 354 15.53 17.40 4.23
C SER A 354 16.38 18.64 4.05
N ALA A 355 17.45 18.78 4.85
CA ALA A 355 18.31 19.96 4.89
C ALA A 355 17.50 21.28 4.96
N GLY A 356 16.38 21.26 5.67
CA GLY A 356 15.49 22.40 5.85
C GLY A 356 14.48 22.63 4.71
N ARG A 357 14.54 21.88 3.61
CA ARG A 357 13.63 22.00 2.47
C ARG A 357 12.32 21.20 2.63
N GLY A 358 12.23 20.37 3.66
CA GLY A 358 11.09 19.49 3.90
C GLY A 358 11.19 18.15 3.17
N TYR A 359 10.16 17.34 3.33
CA TYR A 359 10.10 16.01 2.74
C TYR A 359 8.70 15.66 2.22
N PHE A 360 8.67 14.70 1.30
CA PHE A 360 7.46 13.98 0.90
C PHE A 360 7.57 12.52 1.36
N LEU A 361 6.55 12.03 2.05
CA LEU A 361 6.44 10.64 2.50
C LEU A 361 5.11 10.05 2.03
N PHE A 362 5.18 8.93 1.31
CA PHE A 362 4.04 8.09 1.00
C PHE A 362 3.97 6.92 1.98
N VAL A 363 2.80 6.71 2.59
CA VAL A 363 2.53 5.65 3.56
C VAL A 363 1.28 4.90 3.14
N GLU A 364 1.38 3.59 2.98
CA GLU A 364 0.26 2.76 2.56
C GLU A 364 -0.04 1.65 3.57
N GLY A 365 -1.30 1.60 4.02
CA GLY A 365 -1.92 0.44 4.64
C GLY A 365 -2.53 -0.46 3.55
N GLY A 366 -1.69 -1.14 2.79
CA GLY A 366 -2.12 -1.87 1.59
C GLY A 366 -2.77 -3.22 1.89
N ARG A 367 -2.55 -3.78 3.09
CA ARG A 367 -3.13 -5.06 3.47
C ARG A 367 -4.60 -4.97 3.88
N ILE A 368 -5.16 -3.77 4.06
CA ILE A 368 -6.60 -3.56 4.26
C ILE A 368 -7.38 -4.14 3.07
N ASP A 369 -6.99 -3.77 1.84
CA ASP A 369 -7.57 -4.26 0.60
C ASP A 369 -7.49 -5.78 0.46
N HIS A 370 -6.32 -6.34 0.71
CA HIS A 370 -6.11 -7.79 0.66
C HIS A 370 -7.01 -8.54 1.66
N GLY A 371 -7.19 -7.98 2.86
CA GLY A 371 -8.14 -8.52 3.85
C GLY A 371 -9.57 -8.55 3.33
N HIS A 372 -9.98 -7.52 2.58
CA HIS A 372 -11.29 -7.47 1.92
C HIS A 372 -11.40 -8.47 0.77
N HIS A 373 -10.40 -8.54 -0.10
CA HIS A 373 -10.37 -9.50 -1.22
C HIS A 373 -10.39 -10.96 -0.74
N ASP A 374 -9.70 -11.25 0.35
CA ASP A 374 -9.68 -12.58 0.97
C ASP A 374 -10.93 -12.90 1.80
N THR A 375 -11.86 -11.96 1.92
CA THR A 375 -13.04 -12.06 2.81
C THR A 375 -12.68 -12.29 4.28
N LEU A 376 -11.52 -11.78 4.70
CA LEU A 376 -10.98 -11.86 6.05
C LEU A 376 -11.26 -10.57 6.82
N ALA A 377 -12.55 -10.33 7.13
CA ALA A 377 -13.03 -9.06 7.70
C ALA A 377 -12.22 -8.59 8.91
N LEU A 378 -11.91 -9.49 9.85
CA LEU A 378 -11.15 -9.12 11.04
C LEU A 378 -9.75 -8.61 10.70
N ARG A 379 -9.08 -9.20 9.70
CA ARG A 379 -7.76 -8.74 9.26
C ARG A 379 -7.83 -7.36 8.62
N ALA A 380 -8.80 -7.11 7.74
CA ALA A 380 -8.99 -5.81 7.12
C ALA A 380 -9.27 -4.71 8.15
N ILE A 381 -10.07 -5.01 9.16
CA ILE A 381 -10.43 -4.08 10.24
C ILE A 381 -9.22 -3.80 11.15
N ASP A 382 -8.47 -4.83 11.52
CA ASP A 382 -7.26 -4.69 12.34
C ASP A 382 -6.16 -3.90 11.59
N GLU A 383 -5.95 -4.17 10.30
CA GLU A 383 -5.05 -3.38 9.45
C GLU A 383 -5.48 -1.89 9.39
N THR A 384 -6.79 -1.61 9.40
CA THR A 384 -7.31 -0.23 9.46
C THR A 384 -6.97 0.43 10.80
N ALA A 385 -7.04 -0.31 11.91
CA ALA A 385 -6.66 0.19 13.22
C ALA A 385 -5.14 0.43 13.33
N GLU A 386 -4.31 -0.42 12.73
CA GLU A 386 -2.85 -0.22 12.62
C GLU A 386 -2.50 0.98 11.74
N PHE A 387 -3.23 1.16 10.63
CA PHE A 387 -3.10 2.34 9.78
C PHE A 387 -3.38 3.63 10.56
N ASP A 388 -4.43 3.67 11.38
CA ASP A 388 -4.74 4.84 12.23
C ASP A 388 -3.61 5.15 13.22
N LYS A 389 -2.98 4.14 13.82
CA LYS A 389 -1.84 4.36 14.72
C LYS A 389 -0.69 5.07 13.99
N SER A 390 -0.47 4.74 12.73
CA SER A 390 0.58 5.37 11.92
C SER A 390 0.26 6.81 11.50
N VAL A 391 -1.03 7.19 11.48
CA VAL A 391 -1.48 8.57 11.19
C VAL A 391 -1.42 9.46 12.43
N ARG A 392 -1.59 8.88 13.63
CA ARG A 392 -1.59 9.58 14.93
C ARG A 392 -0.26 10.20 15.26
#